data_ebfecd3c99ca1054a96e34ba65c83ab3
#
_entry.id   ebfecd3c99ca1054a96e34ba65c83ab3
#
_cell.length_a   1.000
_cell.length_b   1.000
_cell.length_c   1.000
_cell.angle_alpha   90.00
_cell.angle_beta   90.00
_cell.angle_gamma   90.00
#
_symmetry.space_group_name_H-M   'P 1'
#
loop_
_entity.id
_entity.type
_entity.pdbx_description
1 polymer ?
#
loop_
_entity_poly.entity_id
_entity_poly.type
_entity_poly.pdbx_seq_one_letter_code
_entity_poly.pdbx_strand_id
1 'polypeptide(L)'
;MATIKDVAKKAGLSVSTVSRYLNDHPYISDEKKKRIKDAMDALNYSPSMVATHLRSKKGTMIGILVSRITNPVFSYLVDSIEKNSKLLGYNVLVMQTYDDPAAEMKMLELLKQQVITGLIMCSVEGNPDVIETYQQYGPVVFCNERIPGSTIPQVYTDQEQATFEATNYLIGKGYKKIAYCTGGSLTKGGHGNARTAGFEKALLERKLPMKKDWIFKEVHTIVDGHRIAETLLS
;
A
#
# COMPACT_ATOMS: atom_id res chain seq x y z
N MET A 1 24.92 9.77 -21.49
CA MET A 1 23.74 8.89 -21.64
C MET A 1 23.13 9.18 -23.00
N ALA A 2 22.89 8.17 -23.85
CA ALA A 2 22.28 8.40 -25.16
C ALA A 2 20.87 8.94 -25.02
N THR A 3 20.43 9.77 -25.96
CA THR A 3 19.12 10.42 -25.98
C THR A 3 18.29 9.92 -27.17
N ILE A 4 17.00 10.18 -27.16
CA ILE A 4 16.11 9.88 -28.32
C ILE A 4 16.60 10.57 -29.60
N LYS A 5 17.26 11.74 -29.47
CA LYS A 5 17.84 12.47 -30.60
C LYS A 5 19.02 11.70 -31.21
N ASP A 6 19.84 11.08 -30.37
CA ASP A 6 20.99 10.28 -30.83
C ASP A 6 20.51 9.00 -31.54
N VAL A 7 19.46 8.34 -31.02
CA VAL A 7 18.81 7.20 -31.69
C VAL A 7 18.28 7.61 -33.04
N ALA A 8 17.55 8.72 -33.12
CA ALA A 8 16.99 9.22 -34.38
C ALA A 8 18.10 9.52 -35.41
N LYS A 9 19.18 10.18 -35.00
CA LYS A 9 20.34 10.47 -35.84
C LYS A 9 21.01 9.18 -36.34
N LYS A 10 21.23 8.19 -35.44
CA LYS A 10 21.86 6.91 -35.79
C LYS A 10 20.97 6.05 -36.69
N ALA A 11 19.67 6.06 -36.46
CA ALA A 11 18.68 5.36 -37.30
C ALA A 11 18.43 6.06 -38.65
N GLY A 12 18.88 7.30 -38.85
CA GLY A 12 18.57 8.10 -40.03
C GLY A 12 17.08 8.44 -40.17
N LEU A 13 16.42 8.69 -39.05
CA LEU A 13 14.99 8.95 -38.96
C LEU A 13 14.70 10.20 -38.13
N SER A 14 13.49 10.75 -38.24
CA SER A 14 13.07 11.86 -37.39
C SER A 14 12.83 11.41 -35.93
N VAL A 15 13.03 12.33 -35.01
CA VAL A 15 12.70 12.09 -33.59
C VAL A 15 11.24 11.70 -33.39
N SER A 16 10.32 12.27 -34.17
CA SER A 16 8.91 11.94 -34.16
C SER A 16 8.65 10.49 -34.59
N THR A 17 9.41 9.96 -35.56
CA THR A 17 9.30 8.56 -36.01
C THR A 17 9.78 7.61 -34.90
N VAL A 18 10.91 7.91 -34.26
CA VAL A 18 11.42 7.12 -33.11
C VAL A 18 10.43 7.19 -31.95
N SER A 19 9.89 8.37 -31.64
CA SER A 19 8.87 8.53 -30.60
C SER A 19 7.62 7.71 -30.86
N ARG A 20 7.14 7.66 -32.12
CA ARG A 20 5.99 6.80 -32.50
C ARG A 20 6.30 5.31 -32.32
N TYR A 21 7.51 4.88 -32.68
CA TYR A 21 7.96 3.51 -32.46
C TYR A 21 7.93 3.13 -30.97
N LEU A 22 8.48 3.98 -30.12
CA LEU A 22 8.51 3.77 -28.67
C LEU A 22 7.12 3.76 -28.00
N ASN A 23 6.10 4.25 -28.71
CA ASN A 23 4.70 4.27 -28.24
C ASN A 23 3.82 3.25 -29.01
N ASP A 24 4.41 2.22 -29.64
CA ASP A 24 3.72 1.16 -30.38
C ASP A 24 2.70 1.67 -31.41
N HIS A 25 3.01 2.80 -32.08
CA HIS A 25 2.10 3.38 -33.06
C HIS A 25 1.97 2.47 -34.30
N PRO A 26 0.76 2.11 -34.76
CA PRO A 26 0.54 1.04 -35.74
C PRO A 26 1.09 1.32 -37.16
N TYR A 27 1.41 2.56 -37.47
CA TYR A 27 1.79 2.97 -38.84
C TYR A 27 3.30 3.17 -39.03
N ILE A 28 4.15 2.26 -38.52
CA ILE A 28 5.59 2.26 -38.73
C ILE A 28 5.96 0.97 -39.48
N SER A 29 6.62 1.11 -40.66
CA SER A 29 7.06 -0.04 -41.44
C SER A 29 8.11 -0.86 -40.65
N ASP A 30 8.15 -2.16 -40.93
CA ASP A 30 9.04 -3.09 -40.23
C ASP A 30 10.51 -2.76 -40.48
N GLU A 31 10.85 -2.23 -41.67
CA GLU A 31 12.19 -1.72 -41.95
C GLU A 31 12.58 -0.58 -40.98
N LYS A 32 11.69 0.39 -40.74
CA LYS A 32 11.95 1.48 -39.80
C LYS A 32 12.03 0.99 -38.36
N LYS A 33 11.19 0.03 -37.98
CA LYS A 33 11.26 -0.60 -36.64
C LYS A 33 12.61 -1.26 -36.42
N LYS A 34 13.10 -2.04 -37.42
CA LYS A 34 14.41 -2.66 -37.35
C LYS A 34 15.54 -1.64 -37.19
N ARG A 35 15.57 -0.60 -38.03
CA ARG A 35 16.58 0.46 -37.94
C ARG A 35 16.61 1.16 -36.58
N ILE A 36 15.42 1.43 -36.00
CA ILE A 36 15.33 2.03 -34.67
C ILE A 36 15.89 1.07 -33.61
N LYS A 37 15.50 -0.21 -33.66
CA LYS A 37 15.97 -1.22 -32.71
C LYS A 37 17.48 -1.37 -32.76
N ASP A 38 18.06 -1.53 -33.97
CA ASP A 38 19.49 -1.66 -34.17
C ASP A 38 20.25 -0.42 -33.65
N ALA A 39 19.68 0.79 -33.82
CA ALA A 39 20.26 2.02 -33.32
C ALA A 39 20.18 2.11 -31.79
N MET A 40 19.10 1.66 -31.18
CA MET A 40 18.95 1.58 -29.71
C MET A 40 19.96 0.63 -29.11
N ASP A 41 20.07 -0.56 -29.65
CA ASP A 41 21.03 -1.60 -29.21
C ASP A 41 22.47 -1.09 -29.32
N ALA A 42 22.84 -0.49 -30.46
CA ALA A 42 24.18 0.02 -30.69
C ALA A 42 24.55 1.24 -29.81
N LEU A 43 23.56 1.98 -29.28
CA LEU A 43 23.77 3.10 -28.37
C LEU A 43 23.53 2.72 -26.90
N ASN A 44 23.22 1.47 -26.63
CA ASN A 44 22.75 1.01 -25.32
C ASN A 44 21.69 1.97 -24.74
N TYR A 45 20.73 2.37 -25.63
CA TYR A 45 19.68 3.30 -25.28
C TYR A 45 18.45 2.53 -24.80
N SER A 46 18.04 2.81 -23.58
CA SER A 46 16.74 2.40 -23.05
C SER A 46 15.84 3.63 -22.87
N PRO A 47 14.58 3.57 -23.31
CA PRO A 47 13.65 4.66 -23.07
C PRO A 47 13.53 4.93 -21.58
N SER A 48 13.67 6.19 -21.17
CA SER A 48 13.39 6.57 -19.79
C SER A 48 11.89 6.41 -19.51
N MET A 49 11.55 5.61 -18.51
CA MET A 49 10.16 5.48 -18.07
C MET A 49 9.55 6.84 -17.68
N VAL A 50 10.32 7.71 -17.06
CA VAL A 50 9.90 9.08 -16.72
C VAL A 50 9.56 9.88 -17.99
N ALA A 51 10.39 9.78 -19.04
CA ALA A 51 10.13 10.45 -20.32
C ALA A 51 8.93 9.85 -21.06
N THR A 52 8.67 8.56 -20.89
CA THR A 52 7.51 7.87 -21.48
C THR A 52 6.22 8.27 -20.73
N HIS A 53 6.25 8.31 -19.40
CA HIS A 53 5.13 8.78 -18.57
C HIS A 53 4.74 10.25 -18.87
N LEU A 54 5.73 11.15 -18.97
CA LEU A 54 5.49 12.55 -19.32
C LEU A 54 4.82 12.74 -20.70
N ARG A 55 5.03 11.80 -21.62
CA ARG A 55 4.46 11.86 -22.98
C ARG A 55 3.10 11.18 -23.11
N SER A 56 2.92 10.02 -22.48
CA SER A 56 1.69 9.22 -22.62
C SER A 56 0.56 9.71 -21.71
N LYS A 57 0.82 10.54 -20.69
CA LYS A 57 -0.10 10.90 -19.59
C LYS A 57 -0.72 9.66 -18.90
N LYS A 58 -0.23 8.46 -19.18
CA LYS A 58 -0.66 7.20 -18.58
C LYS A 58 0.52 6.62 -17.80
N GLY A 59 0.65 7.00 -16.55
CA GLY A 59 1.54 6.31 -15.65
C GLY A 59 1.06 4.86 -15.45
N THR A 60 2.00 3.94 -15.36
CA THR A 60 1.74 2.52 -15.13
C THR A 60 2.22 2.07 -13.76
N MET A 61 2.47 3.02 -12.85
CA MET A 61 2.96 2.72 -11.50
C MET A 61 1.95 3.18 -10.45
N ILE A 62 1.55 2.29 -9.56
CA ILE A 62 0.73 2.60 -8.39
C ILE A 62 1.54 2.42 -7.12
N GLY A 63 1.28 3.24 -6.11
CA GLY A 63 1.88 3.12 -4.78
C GLY A 63 1.09 2.14 -3.91
N ILE A 64 1.80 1.35 -3.12
CA ILE A 64 1.23 0.56 -2.02
C ILE A 64 1.94 1.00 -0.74
N LEU A 65 1.18 1.46 0.23
CA LEU A 65 1.68 1.87 1.53
C LEU A 65 1.26 0.87 2.60
N VAL A 66 2.23 0.37 3.34
CA VAL A 66 2.02 -0.57 4.45
C VAL A 66 2.83 -0.12 5.67
N SER A 67 2.38 -0.47 6.87
CA SER A 67 3.18 -0.22 8.07
C SER A 67 4.47 -1.05 8.06
N ARG A 68 4.36 -2.39 7.97
CA ARG A 68 5.50 -3.32 7.96
C ARG A 68 5.24 -4.52 7.06
N ILE A 69 6.10 -4.74 6.06
CA ILE A 69 6.00 -5.88 5.14
C ILE A 69 6.21 -7.23 5.86
N THR A 70 6.88 -7.20 7.02
CA THR A 70 7.07 -8.41 7.86
C THR A 70 5.80 -8.86 8.56
N ASN A 71 4.77 -8.03 8.64
CA ASN A 71 3.46 -8.45 9.11
C ASN A 71 2.78 -9.31 8.03
N PRO A 72 2.42 -10.58 8.33
CA PRO A 72 1.84 -11.48 7.34
C PRO A 72 0.61 -10.93 6.63
N VAL A 73 -0.24 -10.18 7.32
CA VAL A 73 -1.43 -9.57 6.71
C VAL A 73 -1.04 -8.60 5.61
N PHE A 74 -0.08 -7.70 5.87
CA PHE A 74 0.39 -6.76 4.85
C PHE A 74 1.15 -7.46 3.71
N SER A 75 1.90 -8.52 4.01
CA SER A 75 2.55 -9.33 2.97
C SER A 75 1.53 -9.94 2.00
N TYR A 76 0.45 -10.52 2.51
CA TYR A 76 -0.64 -11.07 1.67
C TYR A 76 -1.38 -9.99 0.88
N LEU A 77 -1.62 -8.82 1.48
CA LEU A 77 -2.23 -7.69 0.77
C LEU A 77 -1.35 -7.23 -0.38
N VAL A 78 -0.05 -7.01 -0.14
CA VAL A 78 0.91 -6.60 -1.18
C VAL A 78 0.99 -7.63 -2.30
N ASP A 79 1.10 -8.93 -1.97
CA ASP A 79 1.13 -10.01 -2.97
C ASP A 79 -0.13 -10.02 -3.84
N SER A 80 -1.30 -9.90 -3.21
CA SER A 80 -2.57 -9.87 -3.92
C SER A 80 -2.71 -8.63 -4.81
N ILE A 81 -2.37 -7.46 -4.30
CA ILE A 81 -2.44 -6.20 -5.05
C ILE A 81 -1.46 -6.22 -6.22
N GLU A 82 -0.21 -6.68 -6.01
CA GLU A 82 0.81 -6.77 -7.07
C GLU A 82 0.34 -7.67 -8.21
N LYS A 83 -0.12 -8.89 -7.90
CA LYS A 83 -0.60 -9.85 -8.89
C LYS A 83 -1.73 -9.28 -9.76
N ASN A 84 -2.72 -8.66 -9.12
CA ASN A 84 -3.86 -8.08 -9.84
C ASN A 84 -3.45 -6.82 -10.63
N SER A 85 -2.58 -5.98 -10.09
CA SER A 85 -2.04 -4.81 -10.77
C SER A 85 -1.32 -5.19 -12.05
N LYS A 86 -0.49 -6.23 -11.98
CA LYS A 86 0.25 -6.76 -13.14
C LYS A 86 -0.67 -7.25 -14.26
N LEU A 87 -1.78 -7.92 -13.92
CA LEU A 87 -2.79 -8.33 -14.90
C LEU A 87 -3.42 -7.14 -15.63
N LEU A 88 -3.49 -5.99 -14.98
CA LEU A 88 -4.02 -4.74 -15.52
C LEU A 88 -2.93 -3.86 -16.17
N GLY A 89 -1.69 -4.34 -16.26
CA GLY A 89 -0.58 -3.61 -16.86
C GLY A 89 0.05 -2.54 -15.96
N TYR A 90 -0.18 -2.60 -14.65
CA TYR A 90 0.46 -1.71 -13.68
C TYR A 90 1.63 -2.37 -12.97
N ASN A 91 2.65 -1.59 -12.69
CA ASN A 91 3.71 -1.93 -11.74
C ASN A 91 3.38 -1.34 -10.36
N VAL A 92 3.95 -1.89 -9.31
CA VAL A 92 3.74 -1.40 -7.96
C VAL A 92 5.03 -0.87 -7.34
N LEU A 93 4.91 0.21 -6.57
CA LEU A 93 5.94 0.75 -5.70
C LEU A 93 5.48 0.56 -4.26
N VAL A 94 6.17 -0.30 -3.51
CA VAL A 94 5.85 -0.55 -2.10
C VAL A 94 6.71 0.33 -1.20
N MET A 95 6.10 1.00 -0.23
CA MET A 95 6.77 1.76 0.80
C MET A 95 6.26 1.32 2.18
N GLN A 96 7.18 1.25 3.15
CA GLN A 96 6.85 0.98 4.55
C GLN A 96 6.88 2.29 5.34
N THR A 97 5.87 2.50 6.19
CA THR A 97 5.80 3.68 7.06
C THR A 97 6.49 3.47 8.39
N TYR A 98 6.49 2.25 8.91
CA TYR A 98 6.88 1.96 10.30
C TYR A 98 6.10 2.79 11.32
N ASP A 99 4.82 3.08 11.01
CA ASP A 99 3.91 3.91 11.79
C ASP A 99 4.35 5.40 11.85
N ASP A 100 5.16 5.86 10.87
CA ASP A 100 5.62 7.25 10.76
C ASP A 100 4.76 8.03 9.74
N PRO A 101 3.98 9.03 10.18
CA PRO A 101 3.20 9.89 9.29
C PRO A 101 4.05 10.65 8.25
N ALA A 102 5.33 10.93 8.57
CA ALA A 102 6.21 11.61 7.61
C ALA A 102 6.60 10.72 6.43
N ALA A 103 6.68 9.40 6.64
CA ALA A 103 6.88 8.44 5.54
C ALA A 103 5.65 8.35 4.65
N GLU A 104 4.44 8.43 5.23
CA GLU A 104 3.18 8.49 4.50
C GLU A 104 3.11 9.72 3.58
N MET A 105 3.47 10.89 4.09
CA MET A 105 3.51 12.13 3.31
C MET A 105 4.45 12.05 2.10
N LYS A 106 5.57 11.32 2.21
CA LYS A 106 6.49 11.11 1.07
C LYS A 106 5.81 10.37 -0.08
N MET A 107 4.97 9.36 0.20
CA MET A 107 4.23 8.64 -0.83
C MET A 107 3.16 9.53 -1.48
N LEU A 108 2.47 10.33 -0.70
CA LEU A 108 1.51 11.32 -1.20
C LEU A 108 2.18 12.35 -2.12
N GLU A 109 3.38 12.81 -1.78
CA GLU A 109 4.15 13.69 -2.66
C GLU A 109 4.54 13.02 -3.99
N LEU A 110 4.83 11.70 -4.00
CA LEU A 110 5.05 10.97 -5.25
C LEU A 110 3.79 10.92 -6.12
N LEU A 111 2.60 10.85 -5.52
CA LEU A 111 1.33 10.96 -6.24
C LEU A 111 1.16 12.35 -6.86
N LYS A 112 1.42 13.41 -6.08
CA LYS A 112 1.37 14.79 -6.54
C LYS A 112 2.37 15.07 -7.67
N GLN A 113 3.57 14.49 -7.59
CA GLN A 113 4.61 14.60 -8.61
C GLN A 113 4.34 13.69 -9.83
N GLN A 114 3.23 12.94 -9.84
CA GLN A 114 2.87 12.00 -10.91
C GLN A 114 3.92 10.90 -11.15
N VAL A 115 4.74 10.57 -10.15
CA VAL A 115 5.64 9.41 -10.17
C VAL A 115 4.83 8.13 -10.07
N ILE A 116 3.80 8.14 -9.23
CA ILE A 116 2.74 7.14 -9.17
C ILE A 116 1.42 7.75 -9.64
N THR A 117 0.54 6.94 -10.21
CA THR A 117 -0.74 7.38 -10.77
C THR A 117 -1.94 7.08 -9.89
N GLY A 118 -1.73 6.37 -8.81
CA GLY A 118 -2.70 6.05 -7.78
C GLY A 118 -2.01 5.48 -6.55
N LEU A 119 -2.71 5.47 -5.43
CA LEU A 119 -2.17 5.05 -4.14
C LEU A 119 -3.16 4.14 -3.40
N ILE A 120 -2.69 2.99 -2.95
CA ILE A 120 -3.41 2.09 -2.05
C ILE A 120 -2.71 2.15 -0.69
N MET A 121 -3.43 2.62 0.32
CA MET A 121 -2.92 2.78 1.68
C MET A 121 -3.49 1.65 2.55
N CYS A 122 -2.64 0.68 2.90
CA CYS A 122 -3.01 -0.47 3.74
C CYS A 122 -2.86 -0.18 5.23
N SER A 123 -2.19 0.92 5.58
CA SER A 123 -2.19 1.56 6.90
C SER A 123 -2.32 3.07 6.71
N VAL A 124 -2.89 3.76 7.68
CA VAL A 124 -3.12 5.22 7.66
C VAL A 124 -2.69 5.76 9.01
N GLU A 125 -1.60 6.53 9.01
CA GLU A 125 -0.99 7.07 10.23
C GLU A 125 -1.30 8.56 10.40
N GLY A 126 -1.44 9.27 9.28
CA GLY A 126 -1.66 10.70 9.22
C GLY A 126 -3.12 11.11 9.37
N ASN A 127 -3.37 12.40 9.22
CA ASN A 127 -4.72 12.96 9.23
C ASN A 127 -5.45 12.62 7.91
N PRO A 128 -6.58 11.89 7.95
CA PRO A 128 -7.35 11.55 6.76
C PRO A 128 -7.80 12.77 5.94
N ASP A 129 -8.14 13.88 6.58
CA ASP A 129 -8.57 15.11 5.89
C ASP A 129 -7.43 15.67 5.02
N VAL A 130 -6.18 15.55 5.47
CA VAL A 130 -5.00 15.94 4.68
C VAL A 130 -4.84 14.99 3.50
N ILE A 131 -4.96 13.70 3.71
CA ILE A 131 -4.84 12.66 2.65
C ILE A 131 -5.91 12.90 1.57
N GLU A 132 -7.14 13.24 1.96
CA GLU A 132 -8.25 13.53 1.04
C GLU A 132 -7.90 14.64 0.05
N THR A 133 -7.13 15.65 0.45
CA THR A 133 -6.70 16.72 -0.45
C THR A 133 -5.85 16.24 -1.63
N TYR A 134 -5.20 15.07 -1.48
CA TYR A 134 -4.36 14.49 -2.53
C TYR A 134 -5.14 13.75 -3.61
N GLN A 135 -6.44 13.48 -3.44
CA GLN A 135 -7.29 12.86 -4.47
C GLN A 135 -7.34 13.71 -5.76
N GLN A 136 -7.08 15.01 -5.69
CA GLN A 136 -6.97 15.87 -6.85
C GLN A 136 -5.80 15.51 -7.79
N TYR A 137 -4.79 14.80 -7.30
CA TYR A 137 -3.61 14.39 -8.05
C TYR A 137 -3.70 12.97 -8.61
N GLY A 138 -4.60 12.14 -8.07
CA GLY A 138 -4.85 10.76 -8.50
C GLY A 138 -5.69 9.99 -7.50
N PRO A 139 -6.21 8.82 -7.88
CA PRO A 139 -7.03 8.00 -7.00
C PRO A 139 -6.24 7.52 -5.77
N VAL A 140 -6.86 7.64 -4.61
CA VAL A 140 -6.41 7.08 -3.35
C VAL A 140 -7.47 6.10 -2.84
N VAL A 141 -7.04 4.96 -2.32
CA VAL A 141 -7.91 3.93 -1.73
C VAL A 141 -7.35 3.53 -0.38
N PHE A 142 -8.18 3.53 0.65
CA PHE A 142 -7.84 2.91 1.92
C PHE A 142 -8.13 1.41 1.86
N CYS A 143 -7.19 0.61 2.35
CA CYS A 143 -7.29 -0.84 2.38
C CYS A 143 -7.00 -1.35 3.80
N ASN A 144 -7.74 -2.39 4.25
CA ASN A 144 -7.59 -3.00 5.57
C ASN A 144 -8.22 -2.23 6.74
N GLU A 145 -8.19 -0.90 6.77
CA GLU A 145 -8.76 -0.10 7.85
C GLU A 145 -10.00 0.66 7.39
N ARG A 146 -10.97 0.81 8.31
CA ARG A 146 -12.13 1.66 8.10
C ARG A 146 -11.89 3.00 8.78
N ILE A 147 -12.01 4.08 8.00
CA ILE A 147 -11.94 5.46 8.48
C ILE A 147 -13.32 6.10 8.35
N PRO A 148 -14.08 6.17 9.43
CA PRO A 148 -15.42 6.74 9.41
C PRO A 148 -15.38 8.22 8.97
N GLY A 149 -16.33 8.59 8.09
CA GLY A 149 -16.46 9.96 7.61
C GLY A 149 -15.57 10.32 6.43
N SER A 150 -14.56 9.49 6.08
CA SER A 150 -13.71 9.75 4.91
C SER A 150 -14.47 9.55 3.61
N THR A 151 -14.20 10.41 2.63
CA THR A 151 -14.70 10.33 1.25
C THR A 151 -13.86 9.42 0.36
N ILE A 152 -12.69 9.00 0.82
CA ILE A 152 -11.80 8.08 0.11
C ILE A 152 -12.46 6.70 0.05
N PRO A 153 -12.50 6.04 -1.14
CA PRO A 153 -12.95 4.66 -1.25
C PRO A 153 -12.21 3.71 -0.31
N GLN A 154 -12.93 2.80 0.35
CA GLN A 154 -12.37 1.94 1.38
C GLN A 154 -12.70 0.47 1.11
N VAL A 155 -11.70 -0.40 1.25
CA VAL A 155 -11.84 -1.86 1.22
C VAL A 155 -11.32 -2.41 2.55
N TYR A 156 -12.20 -2.95 3.38
CA TYR A 156 -11.84 -3.42 4.72
C TYR A 156 -12.67 -4.64 5.13
N THR A 157 -12.17 -5.36 6.12
CA THR A 157 -12.94 -6.36 6.87
C THR A 157 -13.48 -5.71 8.15
N ASP A 158 -14.63 -6.16 8.62
CA ASP A 158 -15.18 -5.70 9.90
C ASP A 158 -14.36 -6.30 11.05
N GLN A 159 -13.30 -5.59 11.42
CA GLN A 159 -12.36 -6.01 12.46
C GLN A 159 -12.98 -5.93 13.86
N GLU A 160 -13.97 -5.05 14.08
CA GLU A 160 -14.72 -5.00 15.33
C GLU A 160 -15.52 -6.28 15.52
N GLN A 161 -16.33 -6.64 14.51
CA GLN A 161 -17.14 -7.85 14.55
C GLN A 161 -16.27 -9.11 14.65
N ALA A 162 -15.19 -9.19 13.87
CA ALA A 162 -14.28 -10.33 13.91
C ALA A 162 -13.65 -10.53 15.30
N THR A 163 -13.21 -9.45 15.96
CA THR A 163 -12.62 -9.54 17.31
C THR A 163 -13.70 -9.84 18.36
N PHE A 164 -14.88 -9.28 18.21
CA PHE A 164 -16.02 -9.60 19.04
C PHE A 164 -16.35 -11.11 19.00
N GLU A 165 -16.44 -11.69 17.81
CA GLU A 165 -16.72 -13.11 17.61
C GLU A 165 -15.60 -14.00 18.19
N ALA A 166 -14.34 -13.66 17.91
CA ALA A 166 -13.20 -14.40 18.44
C ALA A 166 -13.16 -14.40 19.98
N THR A 167 -13.46 -13.26 20.60
CA THR A 167 -13.52 -13.12 22.05
C THR A 167 -14.67 -13.93 22.63
N ASN A 168 -15.85 -13.83 22.03
CA ASN A 168 -17.02 -14.63 22.46
C ASN A 168 -16.78 -16.15 22.30
N TYR A 169 -16.03 -16.57 21.28
CA TYR A 169 -15.63 -17.96 21.13
C TYR A 169 -14.82 -18.44 22.32
N LEU A 170 -13.82 -17.67 22.76
CA LEU A 170 -13.02 -18.00 23.95
C LEU A 170 -13.89 -18.05 25.22
N ILE A 171 -14.76 -17.06 25.40
CA ILE A 171 -15.69 -17.02 26.54
C ILE A 171 -16.62 -18.23 26.52
N GLY A 172 -17.14 -18.62 25.36
CA GLY A 172 -17.98 -19.78 25.17
C GLY A 172 -17.27 -21.11 25.49
N LYS A 173 -15.94 -21.16 25.38
CA LYS A 173 -15.10 -22.29 25.84
C LYS A 173 -14.84 -22.28 27.35
N GLY A 174 -15.37 -21.31 28.09
CA GLY A 174 -15.24 -21.22 29.53
C GLY A 174 -14.09 -20.36 30.03
N TYR A 175 -13.31 -19.73 29.13
CA TYR A 175 -12.22 -18.86 29.53
C TYR A 175 -12.78 -17.55 30.10
N LYS A 176 -12.30 -17.16 31.29
CA LYS A 176 -12.69 -15.92 31.97
C LYS A 176 -11.54 -14.93 32.12
N LYS A 177 -10.31 -15.41 31.94
CA LYS A 177 -9.09 -14.61 31.95
C LYS A 177 -8.55 -14.57 30.53
N ILE A 178 -8.78 -13.47 29.82
CA ILE A 178 -8.42 -13.33 28.41
C ILE A 178 -7.49 -12.14 28.29
N ALA A 179 -6.27 -12.38 27.82
CA ALA A 179 -5.31 -11.33 27.49
C ALA A 179 -5.55 -10.83 26.07
N TYR A 180 -5.28 -9.55 25.86
CA TYR A 180 -5.40 -8.90 24.56
C TYR A 180 -4.09 -8.25 24.15
N CYS A 181 -3.59 -8.63 22.97
CA CYS A 181 -2.38 -8.07 22.38
C CYS A 181 -2.74 -7.22 21.16
N THR A 182 -2.20 -6.02 21.07
CA THR A 182 -2.41 -5.13 19.92
C THR A 182 -1.14 -4.36 19.58
N GLY A 183 -0.90 -4.18 18.26
CA GLY A 183 0.13 -3.25 17.78
C GLY A 183 -0.31 -1.79 17.84
N GLY A 184 -1.61 -1.53 18.01
CA GLY A 184 -2.18 -0.19 17.98
C GLY A 184 -2.39 0.45 19.35
N SER A 185 -2.85 1.70 19.31
CA SER A 185 -3.27 2.46 20.49
C SER A 185 -4.65 2.03 20.97
N LEU A 186 -4.90 2.14 22.28
CA LEU A 186 -6.23 1.98 22.87
C LEU A 186 -7.05 3.28 22.84
N THR A 187 -6.50 4.38 22.33
CA THR A 187 -7.20 5.66 22.25
C THR A 187 -8.23 5.64 21.15
N LYS A 188 -9.41 6.24 21.39
CA LYS A 188 -10.46 6.36 20.37
C LYS A 188 -9.90 7.08 19.15
N GLY A 189 -10.05 6.48 17.97
CA GLY A 189 -9.58 7.02 16.70
C GLY A 189 -8.15 6.60 16.29
N GLY A 190 -7.44 5.84 17.13
CA GLY A 190 -6.12 5.28 16.77
C GLY A 190 -6.19 3.93 16.06
N HIS A 191 -5.07 3.50 15.47
CA HIS A 191 -4.93 2.19 14.86
C HIS A 191 -5.32 1.06 15.79
N GLY A 192 -6.03 0.07 15.28
CA GLY A 192 -6.49 -1.07 16.07
C GLY A 192 -7.71 -0.79 16.93
N ASN A 193 -8.26 0.41 16.91
CA ASN A 193 -9.41 0.79 17.73
C ASN A 193 -10.63 -0.10 17.47
N ALA A 194 -10.91 -0.49 16.24
CA ALA A 194 -12.02 -1.37 15.90
C ALA A 194 -11.88 -2.74 16.58
N ARG A 195 -10.67 -3.33 16.55
CA ARG A 195 -10.39 -4.61 17.24
C ARG A 195 -10.56 -4.48 18.75
N THR A 196 -10.06 -3.38 19.32
CA THR A 196 -10.21 -3.10 20.76
C THR A 196 -11.67 -2.95 21.13
N ALA A 197 -12.46 -2.23 20.34
CA ALA A 197 -13.89 -2.07 20.57
C ALA A 197 -14.64 -3.41 20.54
N GLY A 198 -14.32 -4.30 19.60
CA GLY A 198 -14.88 -5.66 19.54
C GLY A 198 -14.54 -6.51 20.77
N PHE A 199 -13.30 -6.42 21.25
CA PHE A 199 -12.86 -7.10 22.47
C PHE A 199 -13.61 -6.58 23.70
N GLU A 200 -13.64 -5.26 23.90
CA GLU A 200 -14.33 -4.62 25.02
C GLU A 200 -15.83 -4.96 25.02
N LYS A 201 -16.48 -4.89 23.87
CA LYS A 201 -17.90 -5.21 23.71
C LYS A 201 -18.20 -6.64 24.15
N ALA A 202 -17.39 -7.60 23.72
CA ALA A 202 -17.59 -9.02 24.09
C ALA A 202 -17.45 -9.26 25.58
N LEU A 203 -16.46 -8.64 26.24
CA LEU A 203 -16.28 -8.73 27.69
C LEU A 203 -17.46 -8.09 28.44
N LEU A 204 -17.89 -6.90 28.01
CA LEU A 204 -19.00 -6.14 28.62
C LEU A 204 -20.31 -6.94 28.58
N GLU A 205 -20.68 -7.51 27.44
CA GLU A 205 -21.89 -8.30 27.28
C GLU A 205 -21.91 -9.53 28.21
N ARG A 206 -20.75 -10.09 28.50
CA ARG A 206 -20.57 -11.25 29.38
C ARG A 206 -20.26 -10.87 30.83
N LYS A 207 -20.25 -9.58 31.15
CA LYS A 207 -19.91 -9.03 32.48
C LYS A 207 -18.53 -9.52 32.99
N LEU A 208 -17.60 -9.68 32.08
CA LEU A 208 -16.20 -10.04 32.41
C LEU A 208 -15.38 -8.76 32.56
N PRO A 209 -14.41 -8.72 33.51
CA PRO A 209 -13.59 -7.54 33.70
C PRO A 209 -12.53 -7.41 32.60
N MET A 210 -12.37 -6.20 32.07
CA MET A 210 -11.20 -5.82 31.30
C MET A 210 -10.12 -5.34 32.24
N LYS A 211 -9.13 -6.19 32.52
CA LYS A 211 -8.01 -5.83 33.41
C LYS A 211 -6.90 -5.18 32.59
N LYS A 212 -6.41 -4.02 33.04
CA LYS A 212 -5.30 -3.29 32.38
C LYS A 212 -4.04 -4.12 32.23
N ASP A 213 -3.72 -4.94 33.21
CA ASP A 213 -2.53 -5.81 33.23
C ASP A 213 -2.60 -6.97 32.23
N TRP A 214 -3.76 -7.18 31.60
CA TRP A 214 -3.96 -8.21 30.57
C TRP A 214 -4.00 -7.60 29.17
N ILE A 215 -3.72 -6.30 29.02
CA ILE A 215 -3.73 -5.61 27.75
C ILE A 215 -2.31 -5.17 27.41
N PHE A 216 -1.78 -5.78 26.36
CA PHE A 216 -0.43 -5.54 25.88
C PHE A 216 -0.49 -4.73 24.59
N LYS A 217 0.20 -3.59 24.59
CA LYS A 217 0.27 -2.64 23.47
C LYS A 217 1.62 -2.76 22.78
N GLU A 218 1.70 -2.19 21.56
CA GLU A 218 2.95 -2.13 20.78
C GLU A 218 3.54 -3.52 20.50
N VAL A 219 2.65 -4.50 20.31
CA VAL A 219 3.03 -5.89 20.02
C VAL A 219 3.11 -6.05 18.51
N HIS A 220 4.31 -5.98 17.95
CA HIS A 220 4.53 -6.01 16.51
C HIS A 220 5.37 -7.21 16.03
N THR A 221 6.11 -7.83 16.93
CA THR A 221 7.10 -8.86 16.59
C THR A 221 6.91 -10.15 17.39
N ILE A 222 7.55 -11.22 16.91
CA ILE A 222 7.62 -12.51 17.63
C ILE A 222 8.30 -12.31 19.00
N VAL A 223 9.29 -11.42 19.08
CA VAL A 223 10.01 -11.13 20.34
C VAL A 223 9.05 -10.50 21.37
N ASP A 224 8.19 -9.59 20.95
CA ASP A 224 7.16 -9.01 21.83
C ASP A 224 6.20 -10.11 22.32
N GLY A 225 5.80 -11.02 21.44
CA GLY A 225 4.96 -12.15 21.81
C GLY A 225 5.61 -13.07 22.85
N HIS A 226 6.89 -13.39 22.72
CA HIS A 226 7.65 -14.16 23.71
C HIS A 226 7.67 -13.46 25.07
N ARG A 227 8.02 -12.18 25.12
CA ARG A 227 8.04 -11.38 26.36
C ARG A 227 6.69 -11.40 27.07
N ILE A 228 5.59 -11.27 26.31
CA ILE A 228 4.24 -11.32 26.88
C ILE A 228 3.92 -12.70 27.43
N ALA A 229 4.26 -13.75 26.70
CA ALA A 229 4.04 -15.13 27.17
C ALA A 229 4.77 -15.40 28.49
N GLU A 230 6.01 -14.96 28.63
CA GLU A 230 6.78 -15.04 29.88
C GLU A 230 6.08 -14.28 31.02
N THR A 231 5.59 -13.07 30.75
CA THR A 231 4.85 -12.26 31.73
C THR A 231 3.54 -12.92 32.18
N LEU A 232 2.87 -13.64 31.30
CA LEU A 232 1.59 -14.30 31.61
C LEU A 232 1.78 -15.63 32.34
N LEU A 233 2.96 -16.25 32.24
CA LEU A 233 3.30 -17.52 32.87
C LEU A 233 3.96 -17.36 34.24
N SER A 234 4.46 -16.15 34.59
CA SER A 234 5.00 -15.77 35.89
C SER A 234 3.87 -15.46 36.88
#